data_f38f48728fc584a1e72b1d6310f95f58
#
_entry.id   f38f48728fc584a1e72b1d6310f95f58
#
_cell.length_a   1.000
_cell.length_b   1.000
_cell.length_c   1.000
_cell.angle_alpha   90.00
_cell.angle_beta   90.00
_cell.angle_gamma   90.00
#
_symmetry.space_group_name_H-M   'P 1'
#
loop_
_entity.id
_entity.type
_entity.pdbx_description
1 polymer ?
#
loop_
_entity_poly.entity_id
_entity_poly.type
_entity_poly.pdbx_seq_one_letter_code
_entity_poly.pdbx_strand_id
1 'polypeptide(L)'
;MTSKKKNNLSVKVADGLENLVTGLGGQADKSTFNQWTFSNKNANYRELMNRFREDWVAQKVCTVIPQDMTRKWRHIDSEEGRKADKKLRIRKLFREAYQWARLYGTSFVLLDLKGTGKLDTPLRLDNLKTGCIKSMRVIDRSRLFAAGTMVLDPLSPHYGLPEYYTLAGYPGYIHYTRFLRFEGTELPLFEFQRNMWYSDSVLIPLLKTIDQFYTTAAAAASLAQEATIDVVTVEGLQSLLTSPEGEAAVMKRFKLMKLAKSIYNVLILDNTEKYDTKSIALSGVKDLIWEYLKIVAAAVGIPATRFLSASPDGMNATGESDLVNYIDLLTGLQTSVFDPRLDVVDKIVQAHFGIEEYNYEWLDIFPESNVEKAKRAKDLAFAVDLLVNNGTITAEVANEVMFHSGVFGTCDLGKPNPNPPNIQKGNASEAKPKPGSA
;
A
#
# COMPACT_ATOMS: atom_id res chain seq x y z
N MET A 1 -74.98 19.20 -29.19
CA MET A 1 -74.07 20.08 -28.41
C MET A 1 -72.79 19.28 -28.12
N THR A 2 -71.77 19.50 -28.99
CA THR A 2 -70.50 18.79 -28.94
C THR A 2 -69.46 19.72 -28.35
N SER A 3 -69.02 19.36 -27.14
CA SER A 3 -67.97 20.08 -26.42
C SER A 3 -66.58 19.75 -27.00
N LYS A 4 -65.91 20.74 -27.61
CA LYS A 4 -64.54 20.64 -28.06
C LYS A 4 -63.63 20.76 -26.84
N LYS A 5 -62.93 19.63 -26.47
CA LYS A 5 -61.81 19.65 -25.55
C LYS A 5 -60.62 20.38 -26.21
N LYS A 6 -60.22 21.52 -25.65
CA LYS A 6 -58.93 22.16 -25.98
C LYS A 6 -57.82 21.36 -25.36
N ASN A 7 -57.01 20.73 -26.18
CA ASN A 7 -55.74 20.18 -25.78
C ASN A 7 -54.75 21.36 -25.56
N ASN A 8 -54.49 21.73 -24.33
CA ASN A 8 -53.34 22.55 -23.99
C ASN A 8 -52.08 21.70 -24.08
N LEU A 9 -51.41 21.75 -25.21
CA LEU A 9 -50.00 21.32 -25.33
C LEU A 9 -49.16 22.38 -24.56
N SER A 10 -48.84 22.07 -23.31
CA SER A 10 -47.76 22.76 -22.62
C SER A 10 -46.45 22.34 -23.29
N VAL A 11 -45.93 23.19 -24.19
CA VAL A 11 -44.54 23.06 -24.64
C VAL A 11 -43.68 23.38 -23.42
N LYS A 12 -43.11 22.34 -22.82
CA LYS A 12 -42.00 22.53 -21.87
C LYS A 12 -40.84 23.03 -22.71
N VAL A 13 -40.57 24.31 -22.68
CA VAL A 13 -39.30 24.88 -23.10
C VAL A 13 -38.27 24.35 -22.10
N ALA A 14 -37.54 23.33 -22.49
CA ALA A 14 -36.34 22.92 -21.78
C ALA A 14 -35.28 23.98 -22.09
N ASP A 15 -35.13 24.95 -21.18
CA ASP A 15 -34.08 25.96 -21.20
C ASP A 15 -32.76 25.24 -20.84
N GLY A 16 -32.24 24.47 -21.79
CA GLY A 16 -31.00 23.69 -21.65
C GLY A 16 -29.84 24.56 -22.12
N LEU A 17 -29.29 25.39 -21.22
CA LEU A 17 -27.95 25.92 -21.40
C LEU A 17 -26.95 24.76 -21.32
N GLU A 18 -26.65 24.15 -22.47
CA GLU A 18 -25.63 23.14 -22.60
C GLU A 18 -24.27 23.80 -22.84
N ASN A 19 -23.31 23.58 -21.97
CA ASN A 19 -21.94 24.03 -22.20
C ASN A 19 -21.29 23.13 -23.24
N LEU A 20 -21.16 23.60 -24.46
CA LEU A 20 -20.58 22.84 -25.60
C LEU A 20 -19.13 22.38 -25.37
N VAL A 21 -18.40 23.02 -24.44
CA VAL A 21 -17.00 22.64 -24.16
C VAL A 21 -16.91 21.57 -23.07
N THR A 22 -17.74 21.67 -22.03
CA THR A 22 -17.72 20.73 -20.90
C THR A 22 -18.79 19.66 -20.99
N GLY A 23 -19.80 19.83 -21.86
CA GLY A 23 -20.98 18.99 -21.93
C GLY A 23 -21.91 19.11 -20.72
N LEU A 24 -21.72 20.11 -19.87
CA LEU A 24 -22.53 20.36 -18.66
C LEU A 24 -23.97 20.65 -19.09
N GLY A 25 -24.94 19.93 -18.57
CA GLY A 25 -26.34 20.04 -18.90
C GLY A 25 -26.83 19.18 -20.08
N GLY A 26 -25.94 18.53 -20.83
CA GLY A 26 -26.24 17.57 -21.89
C GLY A 26 -26.08 16.10 -21.53
N GLN A 27 -26.42 15.21 -22.46
CA GLN A 27 -26.19 13.75 -22.27
C GLN A 27 -24.70 13.39 -22.14
N ALA A 28 -23.80 14.25 -22.59
CA ALA A 28 -22.35 14.10 -22.50
C ALA A 28 -21.74 14.89 -21.31
N ASP A 29 -22.56 15.24 -20.32
CA ASP A 29 -22.07 15.93 -19.11
C ASP A 29 -21.01 15.12 -18.39
N LYS A 30 -19.78 15.64 -18.39
CA LYS A 30 -18.63 14.99 -17.75
C LYS A 30 -18.83 14.79 -16.24
N SER A 31 -19.69 15.59 -15.59
CA SER A 31 -20.00 15.44 -14.17
C SER A 31 -20.77 14.16 -13.89
N THR A 32 -21.57 13.65 -14.84
CA THR A 32 -22.30 12.37 -14.71
C THR A 32 -21.36 11.17 -14.74
N PHE A 33 -20.22 11.25 -15.43
CA PHE A 33 -19.20 10.20 -15.46
C PHE A 33 -18.38 10.14 -14.17
N ASN A 34 -18.35 11.22 -13.40
CA ASN A 34 -17.62 11.32 -12.13
C ASN A 34 -18.49 11.03 -10.90
N GLN A 35 -19.75 10.65 -11.07
CA GLN A 35 -20.59 10.26 -9.94
C GLN A 35 -20.01 9.02 -9.27
N TRP A 36 -19.91 9.08 -7.94
CA TRP A 36 -19.54 7.94 -7.12
C TRP A 36 -20.70 6.93 -7.15
N THR A 37 -20.69 6.03 -8.10
CA THR A 37 -21.59 4.89 -8.11
C THR A 37 -20.85 3.72 -7.45
N PHE A 38 -21.33 3.32 -6.29
CA PHE A 38 -20.89 2.07 -5.64
C PHE A 38 -21.52 0.90 -6.42
N SER A 39 -20.91 0.54 -7.53
CA SER A 39 -21.33 -0.65 -8.27
C SER A 39 -20.51 -1.84 -7.78
N ASN A 40 -21.21 -2.92 -7.49
CA ASN A 40 -20.59 -4.20 -7.12
C ASN A 40 -19.90 -4.81 -8.35
N LYS A 41 -18.74 -4.25 -8.71
CA LYS A 41 -17.88 -4.81 -9.75
C LYS A 41 -16.91 -5.78 -9.09
N ASN A 42 -17.17 -7.07 -9.24
CA ASN A 42 -16.12 -8.05 -9.01
C ASN A 42 -15.03 -7.82 -10.03
N ALA A 43 -13.90 -7.28 -9.59
CA ALA A 43 -12.76 -7.09 -10.48
C ALA A 43 -12.30 -8.46 -11.00
N ASN A 44 -12.22 -8.59 -12.32
CA ASN A 44 -11.73 -9.82 -12.94
C ASN A 44 -10.23 -9.98 -12.58
N TYR A 45 -9.77 -11.21 -12.28
CA TYR A 45 -8.36 -11.51 -12.02
C TYR A 45 -7.41 -10.99 -13.09
N ARG A 46 -7.85 -10.98 -14.35
CA ARG A 46 -7.08 -10.46 -15.48
C ARG A 46 -6.89 -8.95 -15.37
N GLU A 47 -7.91 -8.24 -14.94
CA GLU A 47 -7.83 -6.79 -14.67
C GLU A 47 -6.87 -6.50 -13.52
N LEU A 48 -7.01 -7.19 -12.39
CA LEU A 48 -6.10 -7.04 -11.25
C LEU A 48 -4.64 -7.34 -11.62
N MET A 49 -4.42 -8.39 -12.42
CA MET A 49 -3.08 -8.72 -12.91
C MET A 49 -2.52 -7.63 -13.82
N ASN A 50 -3.32 -7.08 -14.72
CA ASN A 50 -2.89 -5.99 -15.61
C ASN A 50 -2.56 -4.73 -14.79
N ARG A 51 -3.41 -4.38 -13.81
CA ARG A 51 -3.14 -3.28 -12.88
C ARG A 51 -1.81 -3.49 -12.15
N PHE A 52 -1.57 -4.67 -11.62
CA PHE A 52 -0.32 -4.94 -10.93
C PHE A 52 0.92 -4.83 -11.84
N ARG A 53 0.80 -5.15 -13.13
CA ARG A 53 1.92 -5.11 -14.09
C ARG A 53 2.19 -3.71 -14.63
N GLU A 54 1.16 -2.94 -14.87
CA GLU A 54 1.22 -1.69 -15.64
C GLU A 54 1.10 -0.44 -14.74
N ASP A 55 0.53 -0.60 -13.55
CA ASP A 55 0.23 0.48 -12.62
C ASP A 55 1.14 0.39 -11.38
N TRP A 56 2.12 1.29 -11.30
CA TRP A 56 3.05 1.33 -10.17
C TRP A 56 2.39 1.66 -8.84
N VAL A 57 1.26 2.41 -8.84
CA VAL A 57 0.49 2.73 -7.63
C VAL A 57 -0.15 1.46 -7.10
N ALA A 58 -0.86 0.72 -7.96
CA ALA A 58 -1.46 -0.56 -7.61
C ALA A 58 -0.41 -1.59 -7.15
N GLN A 59 0.76 -1.61 -7.80
CA GLN A 59 1.88 -2.46 -7.40
C GLN A 59 2.35 -2.12 -5.98
N LYS A 60 2.56 -0.84 -5.66
CA LYS A 60 2.97 -0.41 -4.31
C LYS A 60 1.91 -0.74 -3.25
N VAL A 61 0.63 -0.52 -3.54
CA VAL A 61 -0.48 -0.89 -2.65
C VAL A 61 -0.41 -2.36 -2.24
N CYS A 62 -0.09 -3.25 -3.18
CA CYS A 62 -0.02 -4.68 -2.90
C CYS A 62 1.30 -5.11 -2.23
N THR A 63 2.42 -4.43 -2.49
CA THR A 63 3.76 -4.94 -2.14
C THR A 63 4.38 -4.31 -0.91
N VAL A 64 4.12 -3.02 -0.61
CA VAL A 64 4.82 -2.28 0.45
C VAL A 64 4.60 -2.90 1.83
N ILE A 65 3.34 -3.13 2.23
CA ILE A 65 3.03 -3.72 3.53
C ILE A 65 3.67 -5.11 3.71
N PRO A 66 3.51 -6.10 2.77
CA PRO A 66 4.20 -7.39 2.91
C PRO A 66 5.72 -7.30 2.94
N GLN A 67 6.31 -6.34 2.22
CA GLN A 67 7.75 -6.10 2.25
C GLN A 67 8.21 -5.56 3.60
N ASP A 68 7.48 -4.59 4.16
CA ASP A 68 7.83 -3.98 5.43
C ASP A 68 7.59 -4.92 6.62
N MET A 69 6.47 -5.68 6.64
CA MET A 69 6.24 -6.75 7.63
C MET A 69 7.35 -7.81 7.66
N THR A 70 7.98 -8.04 6.52
CA THR A 70 9.07 -9.01 6.39
C THR A 70 10.46 -8.37 6.31
N ARG A 71 10.58 -7.05 6.44
CA ARG A 71 11.85 -6.32 6.37
C ARG A 71 12.82 -6.77 7.44
N LYS A 72 12.35 -6.77 8.68
CA LYS A 72 12.98 -7.44 9.80
C LYS A 72 12.15 -8.68 10.09
N TRP A 73 12.80 -9.84 10.01
CA TRP A 73 12.13 -11.09 10.24
C TRP A 73 12.26 -11.45 11.73
N ARG A 74 11.60 -12.50 12.13
CA ARG A 74 11.68 -13.01 13.49
C ARG A 74 13.08 -13.51 13.84
N HIS A 75 13.49 -13.35 15.10
CA HIS A 75 14.63 -14.00 15.69
C HIS A 75 14.17 -15.32 16.27
N ILE A 76 14.86 -16.42 15.93
CA ILE A 76 14.57 -17.75 16.45
C ILE A 76 15.74 -18.09 17.39
N ASP A 77 15.44 -18.54 18.61
CA ASP A 77 16.45 -18.76 19.64
C ASP A 77 17.47 -19.82 19.23
N SER A 78 16.98 -20.94 18.67
CA SER A 78 17.85 -22.03 18.28
C SER A 78 18.59 -21.73 16.96
N GLU A 79 19.89 -22.05 16.90
CA GLU A 79 20.68 -21.90 15.68
C GLU A 79 20.20 -22.83 14.55
N GLU A 80 19.76 -24.03 14.91
CA GLU A 80 19.20 -25.01 13.97
C GLU A 80 17.89 -24.48 13.38
N GLY A 81 17.02 -23.86 14.19
CA GLY A 81 15.81 -23.21 13.76
C GLY A 81 16.08 -22.09 12.77
N ARG A 82 17.05 -21.22 13.04
CA ARG A 82 17.45 -20.14 12.11
C ARG A 82 17.94 -20.70 10.77
N LYS A 83 18.73 -21.78 10.80
CA LYS A 83 19.20 -22.45 9.58
C LYS A 83 18.05 -23.08 8.80
N ALA A 84 17.08 -23.69 9.50
CA ALA A 84 15.89 -24.30 8.91
C ALA A 84 14.99 -23.26 8.25
N ASP A 85 14.67 -22.16 8.94
CA ASP A 85 13.87 -21.05 8.42
C ASP A 85 14.47 -20.45 7.14
N LYS A 86 15.80 -20.23 7.15
CA LYS A 86 16.54 -19.73 5.98
C LYS A 86 16.57 -20.75 4.83
N LYS A 87 16.76 -22.02 5.11
CA LYS A 87 16.80 -23.11 4.10
C LYS A 87 15.45 -23.25 3.39
N LEU A 88 14.35 -23.19 4.15
CA LEU A 88 12.98 -23.26 3.62
C LEU A 88 12.48 -21.95 3.06
N ARG A 89 13.21 -20.85 3.24
CA ARG A 89 12.85 -19.50 2.79
C ARG A 89 11.47 -19.05 3.27
N ILE A 90 11.11 -19.36 4.52
CA ILE A 90 9.78 -19.09 5.09
C ILE A 90 9.43 -17.60 5.00
N ARG A 91 10.38 -16.71 5.29
CA ARG A 91 10.23 -15.27 5.11
C ARG A 91 9.75 -14.88 3.70
N LYS A 92 10.35 -15.47 2.65
CA LYS A 92 9.95 -15.20 1.25
C LYS A 92 8.57 -15.76 0.96
N LEU A 93 8.28 -16.97 1.44
CA LEU A 93 7.01 -17.66 1.26
C LEU A 93 5.85 -16.83 1.82
N PHE A 94 5.98 -16.32 3.05
CA PHE A 94 4.96 -15.52 3.71
C PHE A 94 4.76 -14.16 3.04
N ARG A 95 5.86 -13.49 2.66
CA ARG A 95 5.78 -12.24 1.90
C ARG A 95 5.03 -12.41 0.60
N GLU A 96 5.37 -13.44 -0.17
CA GLU A 96 4.75 -13.73 -1.46
C GLU A 96 3.27 -14.11 -1.29
N ALA A 97 2.94 -14.96 -0.31
CA ALA A 97 1.59 -15.34 -0.02
C ALA A 97 0.71 -14.12 0.33
N TYR A 98 1.18 -13.28 1.24
CA TYR A 98 0.41 -12.10 1.63
C TYR A 98 0.32 -11.05 0.52
N GLN A 99 1.36 -10.90 -0.30
CA GLN A 99 1.32 -10.03 -1.49
C GLN A 99 0.23 -10.47 -2.48
N TRP A 100 0.12 -11.76 -2.76
CA TRP A 100 -0.93 -12.28 -3.64
C TRP A 100 -2.31 -12.28 -3.00
N ALA A 101 -2.41 -12.42 -1.69
CA ALA A 101 -3.66 -12.22 -0.98
C ALA A 101 -4.16 -10.78 -1.13
N ARG A 102 -3.29 -9.79 -0.97
CA ARG A 102 -3.63 -8.38 -1.18
C ARG A 102 -4.04 -8.08 -2.62
N LEU A 103 -3.41 -8.71 -3.61
CA LEU A 103 -3.74 -8.51 -5.02
C LEU A 103 -5.05 -9.19 -5.42
N TYR A 104 -5.19 -10.47 -5.10
CA TYR A 104 -6.30 -11.30 -5.58
C TYR A 104 -7.41 -11.53 -4.55
N GLY A 105 -7.27 -10.94 -3.37
CA GLY A 105 -8.20 -11.11 -2.25
C GLY A 105 -7.87 -12.29 -1.36
N THR A 106 -7.41 -13.39 -1.91
CA THR A 106 -7.01 -14.57 -1.15
C THR A 106 -5.84 -15.28 -1.84
N SER A 107 -4.92 -15.80 -1.05
CA SER A 107 -3.88 -16.71 -1.51
C SER A 107 -3.68 -17.86 -0.53
N PHE A 108 -2.98 -18.87 -0.96
CA PHE A 108 -2.80 -20.10 -0.20
C PHE A 108 -1.35 -20.55 -0.24
N VAL A 109 -0.88 -21.12 0.86
CA VAL A 109 0.37 -21.89 0.86
C VAL A 109 0.00 -23.37 0.96
N LEU A 110 0.25 -24.12 -0.09
CA LEU A 110 0.04 -25.57 -0.12
C LEU A 110 1.16 -26.26 0.66
N LEU A 111 0.76 -27.10 1.61
CA LEU A 111 1.62 -27.94 2.44
C LEU A 111 1.62 -29.37 1.87
N ASP A 112 2.65 -29.72 1.08
CA ASP A 112 2.84 -31.07 0.56
C ASP A 112 3.87 -31.81 1.44
N LEU A 113 3.35 -32.70 2.30
CA LEU A 113 4.13 -33.41 3.31
C LEU A 113 4.11 -34.92 3.06
N LYS A 114 5.26 -35.57 3.22
CA LYS A 114 5.41 -37.04 3.11
C LYS A 114 4.83 -37.72 4.34
N GLY A 115 4.24 -38.88 4.13
CA GLY A 115 3.73 -39.71 5.23
C GLY A 115 2.40 -39.28 5.84
N THR A 116 1.76 -38.23 5.27
CA THR A 116 0.49 -37.69 5.77
C THR A 116 -0.73 -38.07 4.93
N GLY A 117 -0.62 -39.08 4.08
CA GLY A 117 -1.69 -39.53 3.18
C GLY A 117 -1.76 -38.72 1.88
N LYS A 118 -2.89 -38.86 1.18
CA LYS A 118 -3.18 -38.11 -0.06
C LYS A 118 -3.58 -36.69 0.25
N LEU A 119 -3.55 -35.80 -0.74
CA LEU A 119 -3.94 -34.40 -0.56
C LEU A 119 -5.44 -34.19 -0.26
N ASP A 120 -6.27 -35.15 -0.60
CA ASP A 120 -7.71 -35.18 -0.31
C ASP A 120 -8.04 -35.57 1.16
N THR A 121 -7.05 -36.05 1.92
CA THR A 121 -7.24 -36.40 3.32
C THR A 121 -6.79 -35.27 4.26
N PRO A 122 -7.48 -35.08 5.41
CA PRO A 122 -7.08 -34.08 6.40
C PRO A 122 -5.63 -34.20 6.81
N LEU A 123 -4.92 -33.08 6.90
CA LEU A 123 -3.57 -33.01 7.43
C LEU A 123 -3.63 -33.05 8.97
N ARG A 124 -3.01 -34.06 9.56
CA ARG A 124 -2.81 -34.18 11.01
C ARG A 124 -1.36 -33.85 11.35
N LEU A 125 -1.16 -32.88 12.22
CA LEU A 125 0.16 -32.39 12.60
C LEU A 125 0.83 -33.27 13.68
N ASP A 126 0.03 -34.07 14.42
CA ASP A 126 0.50 -34.83 15.57
C ASP A 126 1.43 -36.02 15.21
N ASN A 127 1.37 -36.47 13.96
CA ASN A 127 2.09 -37.68 13.50
C ASN A 127 3.17 -37.38 12.44
N LEU A 128 3.72 -36.17 12.45
CA LEU A 128 4.77 -35.82 11.50
C LEU A 128 6.09 -36.52 11.83
N LYS A 129 6.78 -36.97 10.79
CA LYS A 129 8.10 -37.64 10.91
C LYS A 129 9.20 -36.70 10.42
N THR A 130 10.44 -36.99 10.88
CA THR A 130 11.62 -36.30 10.35
C THR A 130 11.71 -36.42 8.82
N GLY A 131 12.06 -35.37 8.15
CA GLY A 131 12.10 -35.32 6.69
C GLY A 131 10.72 -35.23 6.00
N CYS A 132 9.66 -34.85 6.73
CA CYS A 132 8.29 -34.83 6.22
C CYS A 132 8.04 -33.78 5.11
N ILE A 133 8.71 -32.64 5.08
CA ILE A 133 8.47 -31.58 4.08
C ILE A 133 8.91 -32.06 2.70
N LYS A 134 7.98 -32.10 1.76
CA LYS A 134 8.25 -32.32 0.34
C LYS A 134 8.27 -31.00 -0.41
N SER A 135 7.26 -30.17 -0.24
CA SER A 135 7.23 -28.80 -0.77
C SER A 135 6.22 -27.91 -0.03
N MET A 136 6.52 -26.63 0.02
CA MET A 136 5.60 -25.55 0.40
C MET A 136 5.56 -24.56 -0.76
N ARG A 137 4.37 -24.25 -1.28
CA ARG A 137 4.22 -23.40 -2.48
C ARG A 137 3.06 -22.43 -2.31
N VAL A 138 3.31 -21.21 -2.71
CA VAL A 138 2.24 -20.20 -2.82
C VAL A 138 1.40 -20.49 -4.05
N ILE A 139 0.09 -20.46 -3.86
CA ILE A 139 -0.91 -20.60 -4.91
C ILE A 139 -1.87 -19.41 -4.78
N ASP A 140 -2.00 -18.66 -5.83
CA ASP A 140 -2.97 -17.56 -5.89
C ASP A 140 -4.38 -18.07 -6.20
N ARG A 141 -5.37 -17.25 -5.85
CA ARG A 141 -6.79 -17.56 -6.05
C ARG A 141 -7.15 -17.91 -7.50
N SER A 142 -6.44 -17.36 -8.50
CA SER A 142 -6.78 -17.57 -9.91
C SER A 142 -6.64 -19.02 -10.34
N ARG A 143 -5.89 -19.82 -9.58
CA ARG A 143 -5.61 -21.23 -9.86
C ARG A 143 -6.31 -22.21 -8.92
N LEU A 144 -6.93 -21.72 -7.84
CA LEU A 144 -7.58 -22.56 -6.82
C LEU A 144 -9.07 -22.26 -6.77
N PHE A 145 -9.89 -23.28 -6.86
CA PHE A 145 -11.35 -23.19 -6.89
C PHE A 145 -11.95 -23.98 -5.74
N ALA A 146 -12.94 -23.38 -5.08
CA ALA A 146 -13.73 -24.06 -4.07
C ALA A 146 -14.45 -25.27 -4.66
N ALA A 147 -14.46 -26.40 -3.97
CA ALA A 147 -15.10 -27.63 -4.39
C ALA A 147 -15.68 -28.41 -3.19
N GLY A 148 -16.67 -29.25 -3.47
CA GLY A 148 -17.28 -30.08 -2.42
C GLY A 148 -18.25 -29.33 -1.51
N THR A 149 -18.40 -29.86 -0.31
CA THR A 149 -19.26 -29.31 0.74
C THR A 149 -18.56 -28.24 1.56
N MET A 150 -19.35 -27.48 2.33
CA MET A 150 -18.83 -26.54 3.30
C MET A 150 -18.58 -27.24 4.62
N VAL A 151 -17.63 -26.71 5.40
CA VAL A 151 -17.45 -27.13 6.80
C VAL A 151 -18.65 -26.64 7.60
N LEU A 152 -19.51 -27.57 8.04
CA LEU A 152 -20.74 -27.26 8.77
C LEU A 152 -20.58 -27.35 10.29
N ASP A 153 -19.43 -27.74 10.79
CA ASP A 153 -19.16 -27.78 12.23
C ASP A 153 -18.97 -26.35 12.76
N PRO A 154 -19.90 -25.84 13.59
CA PRO A 154 -19.81 -24.47 14.12
C PRO A 154 -18.65 -24.26 15.11
N LEU A 155 -18.04 -25.32 15.61
CA LEU A 155 -16.86 -25.26 16.48
C LEU A 155 -15.55 -25.23 15.69
N SER A 156 -15.61 -25.46 14.38
CA SER A 156 -14.43 -25.41 13.52
C SER A 156 -14.06 -23.95 13.22
N PRO A 157 -12.75 -23.60 13.30
CA PRO A 157 -12.27 -22.30 12.84
C PRO A 157 -12.55 -22.04 11.35
N HIS A 158 -12.88 -23.08 10.60
CA HIS A 158 -13.21 -23.01 9.17
C HIS A 158 -14.69 -23.12 8.87
N TYR A 159 -15.55 -22.89 9.87
CA TYR A 159 -16.99 -22.91 9.68
C TYR A 159 -17.44 -22.00 8.52
N GLY A 160 -18.25 -22.56 7.63
CA GLY A 160 -18.76 -21.84 6.47
C GLY A 160 -17.77 -21.70 5.31
N LEU A 161 -16.56 -22.27 5.40
CA LEU A 161 -15.59 -22.31 4.32
C LEU A 161 -15.63 -23.64 3.56
N PRO A 162 -15.15 -23.69 2.28
CA PRO A 162 -15.08 -24.92 1.53
C PRO A 162 -14.20 -25.99 2.21
N GLU A 163 -14.68 -27.22 2.26
CA GLU A 163 -13.93 -28.34 2.79
C GLU A 163 -12.82 -28.79 1.85
N TYR A 164 -13.09 -28.68 0.55
CA TYR A 164 -12.13 -29.08 -0.49
C TYR A 164 -11.91 -27.97 -1.52
N TYR A 165 -10.76 -28.05 -2.16
CA TYR A 165 -10.38 -27.19 -3.27
C TYR A 165 -9.86 -28.02 -4.44
N THR A 166 -10.06 -27.51 -5.67
CA THR A 166 -9.43 -28.03 -6.89
C THR A 166 -8.37 -27.05 -7.37
N LEU A 167 -7.22 -27.57 -7.73
CA LEU A 167 -6.09 -26.79 -8.27
C LEU A 167 -6.01 -26.98 -9.77
N ALA A 168 -5.93 -25.89 -10.52
CA ALA A 168 -5.75 -25.93 -11.96
C ALA A 168 -4.53 -26.79 -12.36
N GLY A 169 -4.76 -27.84 -13.17
CA GLY A 169 -3.73 -28.77 -13.60
C GLY A 169 -3.45 -29.95 -12.64
N TYR A 170 -4.20 -30.06 -11.55
CA TYR A 170 -4.12 -31.20 -10.64
C TYR A 170 -5.47 -31.98 -10.66
N PRO A 171 -5.45 -33.28 -11.01
CA PRO A 171 -6.66 -34.09 -11.11
C PRO A 171 -7.06 -34.65 -9.74
N GLY A 172 -7.58 -33.83 -8.85
CA GLY A 172 -7.99 -34.27 -7.52
C GLY A 172 -8.43 -33.15 -6.63
N TYR A 173 -9.01 -33.53 -5.50
CA TYR A 173 -9.37 -32.60 -4.45
C TYR A 173 -8.22 -32.43 -3.47
N ILE A 174 -8.15 -31.26 -2.87
CA ILE A 174 -7.20 -30.95 -1.81
C ILE A 174 -8.01 -30.48 -0.60
N HIS A 175 -7.82 -31.15 0.52
CA HIS A 175 -8.51 -30.80 1.76
C HIS A 175 -8.00 -29.47 2.32
N TYR A 176 -8.88 -28.62 2.88
CA TYR A 176 -8.53 -27.29 3.35
C TYR A 176 -7.39 -27.25 4.37
N THR A 177 -7.24 -28.27 5.22
CA THR A 177 -6.15 -28.37 6.20
C THR A 177 -4.75 -28.44 5.58
N ARG A 178 -4.67 -28.70 4.28
CA ARG A 178 -3.41 -28.69 3.51
C ARG A 178 -2.99 -27.30 3.04
N PHE A 179 -3.76 -26.28 3.41
CA PHE A 179 -3.49 -24.91 3.03
C PHE A 179 -3.35 -24.00 4.24
N LEU A 180 -2.38 -23.09 4.16
CA LEU A 180 -2.40 -21.87 4.95
C LEU A 180 -3.06 -20.80 4.10
N ARG A 181 -4.19 -20.30 4.57
CA ARG A 181 -4.97 -19.30 3.84
C ARG A 181 -4.57 -17.90 4.30
N PHE A 182 -4.25 -17.03 3.33
CA PHE A 182 -3.98 -15.61 3.54
C PHE A 182 -5.09 -14.80 2.87
N GLU A 183 -5.52 -13.73 3.53
CA GLU A 183 -6.65 -12.92 3.10
C GLU A 183 -6.24 -11.46 2.88
N GLY A 184 -6.86 -10.83 1.87
CA GLY A 184 -6.71 -9.41 1.56
C GLY A 184 -7.67 -8.57 2.38
N THR A 185 -8.76 -8.09 1.76
CA THR A 185 -9.82 -7.34 2.44
C THR A 185 -10.96 -8.28 2.80
N GLU A 186 -11.28 -8.36 4.08
CA GLU A 186 -12.40 -9.17 4.56
C GLU A 186 -13.74 -8.62 4.03
N LEU A 187 -14.65 -9.53 3.74
CA LEU A 187 -15.99 -9.21 3.27
C LEU A 187 -17.04 -9.62 4.27
N PRO A 188 -18.17 -8.87 4.37
CA PRO A 188 -19.35 -9.34 5.07
C PRO A 188 -19.84 -10.69 4.49
N LEU A 189 -20.42 -11.55 5.34
CA LEU A 189 -20.74 -12.94 5.00
C LEU A 189 -21.49 -13.10 3.66
N PHE A 190 -22.47 -12.25 3.39
CA PHE A 190 -23.24 -12.31 2.15
C PHE A 190 -22.38 -12.04 0.90
N GLU A 191 -21.54 -11.01 0.93
CA GLU A 191 -20.64 -10.68 -0.18
C GLU A 191 -19.51 -11.72 -0.28
N PHE A 192 -19.04 -12.25 0.84
CA PHE A 192 -18.07 -13.31 0.88
C PHE A 192 -18.56 -14.59 0.16
N GLN A 193 -19.83 -14.98 0.40
CA GLN A 193 -20.50 -16.09 -0.29
C GLN A 193 -20.64 -15.81 -1.81
N ARG A 194 -21.06 -14.59 -2.18
CA ARG A 194 -21.14 -14.18 -3.59
C ARG A 194 -19.79 -14.20 -4.29
N ASN A 195 -18.72 -13.90 -3.56
CA ASN A 195 -17.35 -13.96 -4.04
C ASN A 195 -16.73 -15.37 -3.93
N MET A 196 -17.59 -16.40 -3.88
CA MET A 196 -17.20 -17.81 -3.83
C MET A 196 -16.29 -18.15 -2.63
N TRP A 197 -16.58 -17.56 -1.45
CA TRP A 197 -15.83 -17.72 -0.20
C TRP A 197 -14.38 -17.25 -0.27
N TYR A 198 -14.14 -16.22 -1.03
CA TYR A 198 -12.86 -15.54 -1.06
C TYR A 198 -13.02 -14.08 -0.62
N SER A 199 -12.01 -13.59 0.06
CA SER A 199 -11.87 -12.16 0.39
C SER A 199 -11.59 -11.31 -0.85
N ASP A 200 -11.66 -10.00 -0.73
CA ASP A 200 -11.49 -9.09 -1.85
C ASP A 200 -10.06 -8.53 -1.96
N SER A 201 -9.73 -8.08 -3.15
CA SER A 201 -8.48 -7.35 -3.38
C SER A 201 -8.50 -6.00 -2.66
N VAL A 202 -7.37 -5.63 -2.09
CA VAL A 202 -7.18 -4.28 -1.49
C VAL A 202 -7.25 -3.17 -2.54
N LEU A 203 -7.17 -3.50 -3.82
CA LEU A 203 -7.24 -2.54 -4.92
C LEU A 203 -8.68 -2.11 -5.24
N ILE A 204 -9.69 -2.96 -4.99
CA ILE A 204 -11.07 -2.70 -5.42
C ILE A 204 -11.59 -1.34 -4.97
N PRO A 205 -11.50 -0.95 -3.69
CA PRO A 205 -11.97 0.36 -3.25
C PRO A 205 -11.15 1.53 -3.82
N LEU A 206 -9.93 1.26 -4.30
CA LEU A 206 -8.98 2.26 -4.76
C LEU A 206 -8.98 2.47 -6.27
N LEU A 207 -9.51 1.52 -7.06
CA LEU A 207 -9.43 1.55 -8.52
C LEU A 207 -9.90 2.88 -9.09
N LYS A 208 -11.02 3.40 -8.60
CA LYS A 208 -11.56 4.66 -9.09
C LYS A 208 -10.64 5.85 -8.79
N THR A 209 -10.07 5.91 -7.59
CA THR A 209 -9.14 6.99 -7.20
C THR A 209 -7.85 6.93 -8.01
N ILE A 210 -7.36 5.73 -8.26
CA ILE A 210 -6.18 5.50 -9.11
C ILE A 210 -6.47 5.92 -10.56
N ASP A 211 -7.64 5.59 -11.10
CA ASP A 211 -8.04 6.01 -12.45
C ASP A 211 -8.17 7.53 -12.57
N GLN A 212 -8.70 8.19 -11.54
CA GLN A 212 -8.78 9.64 -11.48
C GLN A 212 -7.39 10.28 -11.44
N PHE A 213 -6.45 9.71 -10.67
CA PHE A 213 -5.05 10.14 -10.68
C PHE A 213 -4.45 10.09 -12.10
N TYR A 214 -4.56 8.96 -12.80
CA TYR A 214 -4.02 8.82 -14.15
C TYR A 214 -4.70 9.73 -15.17
N THR A 215 -6.01 9.87 -15.08
CA THR A 215 -6.77 10.78 -15.94
C THR A 215 -6.33 12.24 -15.74
N THR A 216 -6.17 12.67 -14.48
CA THR A 216 -5.68 14.01 -14.15
C THR A 216 -4.25 14.23 -14.61
N ALA A 217 -3.37 13.25 -14.44
CA ALA A 217 -1.98 13.32 -14.90
C ALA A 217 -1.89 13.39 -16.43
N ALA A 218 -2.72 12.63 -17.15
CA ALA A 218 -2.80 12.68 -18.62
C ALA A 218 -3.34 14.03 -19.11
N ALA A 219 -4.40 14.54 -18.47
CA ALA A 219 -4.93 15.88 -18.78
C ALA A 219 -3.88 16.97 -18.54
N ALA A 220 -3.14 16.89 -17.42
CA ALA A 220 -2.06 17.81 -17.13
C ALA A 220 -0.94 17.77 -18.19
N ALA A 221 -0.56 16.57 -18.66
CA ALA A 221 0.41 16.40 -19.71
C ALA A 221 -0.06 17.02 -21.04
N SER A 222 -1.33 16.82 -21.39
CA SER A 222 -1.93 17.45 -22.57
C SER A 222 -1.96 18.97 -22.47
N LEU A 223 -2.38 19.50 -21.32
CA LEU A 223 -2.37 20.94 -21.07
C LEU A 223 -0.94 21.52 -21.11
N ALA A 224 0.06 20.77 -20.62
CA ALA A 224 1.45 21.22 -20.71
C ALA A 224 1.97 21.28 -22.15
N GLN A 225 1.50 20.39 -23.03
CA GLN A 225 1.83 20.45 -24.48
C GLN A 225 1.12 21.64 -25.18
N GLU A 226 -0.06 22.01 -24.70
CA GLU A 226 -0.88 23.12 -25.20
C GLU A 226 -0.67 24.41 -24.39
N ALA A 227 0.30 24.43 -23.48
CA ALA A 227 0.50 25.52 -22.52
C ALA A 227 0.72 26.89 -23.16
N THR A 228 1.08 26.92 -24.44
CA THR A 228 1.21 28.14 -25.23
C THR A 228 0.28 28.09 -26.43
N ILE A 229 -0.73 28.94 -26.41
CA ILE A 229 -1.59 29.15 -27.57
C ILE A 229 -1.07 30.34 -28.36
N ASP A 230 -0.66 30.09 -29.57
CA ASP A 230 -0.25 31.11 -30.50
C ASP A 230 -1.50 31.79 -31.11
N VAL A 231 -1.69 33.03 -30.83
CA VAL A 231 -2.78 33.85 -31.40
C VAL A 231 -2.18 34.72 -32.52
N VAL A 232 -2.56 34.44 -33.75
CA VAL A 232 -2.18 35.26 -34.90
C VAL A 232 -3.41 35.99 -35.38
N THR A 233 -3.36 37.32 -35.33
CA THR A 233 -4.41 38.17 -35.85
C THR A 233 -4.04 38.52 -37.28
N VAL A 234 -4.92 38.12 -38.23
CA VAL A 234 -4.76 38.38 -39.66
C VAL A 234 -5.87 39.34 -40.11
N GLU A 235 -5.51 40.44 -40.70
CA GLU A 235 -6.47 41.42 -41.24
C GLU A 235 -7.21 40.81 -42.45
N GLY A 236 -8.56 40.95 -42.46
CA GLY A 236 -9.38 40.44 -43.56
C GLY A 236 -9.50 38.90 -43.63
N LEU A 237 -9.13 38.15 -42.57
CA LEU A 237 -9.19 36.69 -42.56
C LEU A 237 -10.58 36.15 -43.00
N GLN A 238 -11.67 36.81 -42.58
CA GLN A 238 -13.02 36.38 -42.91
C GLN A 238 -13.29 36.47 -44.45
N SER A 239 -12.75 37.47 -45.13
CA SER A 239 -12.87 37.59 -46.58
C SER A 239 -12.02 36.60 -47.34
N LEU A 240 -10.85 36.24 -46.79
CA LEU A 240 -9.97 35.19 -47.35
C LEU A 240 -10.59 33.80 -47.25
N LEU A 241 -11.34 33.52 -46.21
CA LEU A 241 -11.98 32.22 -45.99
C LEU A 241 -13.28 32.02 -46.81
N THR A 242 -13.73 33.02 -47.56
CA THR A 242 -14.94 32.91 -48.41
C THR A 242 -14.69 32.17 -49.71
N SER A 243 -13.42 31.96 -50.14
CA SER A 243 -13.07 31.19 -51.33
C SER A 243 -12.23 29.97 -51.00
N PRO A 244 -12.42 28.82 -51.71
CA PRO A 244 -11.64 27.60 -51.46
C PRO A 244 -10.13 27.84 -51.67
N GLU A 245 -9.76 28.70 -52.62
CA GLU A 245 -8.34 29.03 -52.88
C GLU A 245 -7.75 29.87 -51.74
N GLY A 246 -8.53 30.79 -51.15
CA GLY A 246 -8.13 31.60 -50.00
C GLY A 246 -7.96 30.75 -48.75
N GLU A 247 -8.88 29.82 -48.49
CA GLU A 247 -8.75 28.86 -47.37
C GLU A 247 -7.48 28.00 -47.52
N ALA A 248 -7.19 27.44 -48.70
CA ALA A 248 -5.99 26.67 -48.97
C ALA A 248 -4.71 27.50 -48.75
N ALA A 249 -4.71 28.76 -49.19
CA ALA A 249 -3.55 29.66 -48.99
C ALA A 249 -3.30 29.97 -47.50
N VAL A 250 -4.35 30.27 -46.73
CA VAL A 250 -4.28 30.49 -45.28
C VAL A 250 -3.74 29.24 -44.56
N MET A 251 -4.28 28.05 -44.86
CA MET A 251 -3.83 26.77 -44.27
C MET A 251 -2.38 26.49 -44.61
N LYS A 252 -1.93 26.72 -45.85
CA LYS A 252 -0.55 26.53 -46.27
C LYS A 252 0.39 27.49 -45.49
N ARG A 253 -0.04 28.75 -45.33
CA ARG A 253 0.74 29.73 -44.58
C ARG A 253 0.89 29.35 -43.10
N PHE A 254 -0.19 28.96 -42.43
CA PHE A 254 -0.10 28.50 -41.02
C PHE A 254 0.74 27.26 -40.83
N LYS A 255 0.69 26.31 -41.77
CA LYS A 255 1.58 25.14 -41.74
C LYS A 255 3.07 25.56 -41.85
N LEU A 256 3.39 26.52 -42.75
CA LEU A 256 4.77 27.02 -42.91
C LEU A 256 5.21 27.80 -41.69
N MET A 257 4.33 28.64 -41.09
CA MET A 257 4.63 29.38 -39.86
C MET A 257 4.94 28.41 -38.70
N LYS A 258 4.10 27.39 -38.53
CA LYS A 258 4.31 26.35 -37.49
C LYS A 258 5.64 25.62 -37.70
N LEU A 259 5.99 25.29 -38.95
CA LEU A 259 7.22 24.62 -39.29
C LEU A 259 8.45 25.56 -39.04
N ALA A 260 8.40 26.80 -39.45
CA ALA A 260 9.43 27.80 -39.23
C ALA A 260 9.68 28.05 -37.75
N LYS A 261 8.61 28.19 -36.96
CA LYS A 261 8.71 28.32 -35.49
C LYS A 261 9.34 27.09 -34.86
N SER A 262 8.97 25.88 -35.30
CA SER A 262 9.48 24.64 -34.76
C SER A 262 10.96 24.38 -35.04
N ILE A 263 11.42 24.75 -36.25
CA ILE A 263 12.79 24.44 -36.71
C ILE A 263 13.78 25.57 -36.40
N TYR A 264 13.34 26.83 -36.57
CA TYR A 264 14.24 27.99 -36.54
C TYR A 264 13.98 28.94 -35.36
N ASN A 265 12.95 28.71 -34.55
CA ASN A 265 12.47 29.65 -33.52
C ASN A 265 12.20 31.07 -34.06
N VAL A 266 11.89 31.18 -35.32
CA VAL A 266 11.62 32.46 -36.02
C VAL A 266 10.18 32.45 -36.51
N LEU A 267 9.45 33.53 -36.22
CA LEU A 267 8.11 33.79 -36.74
C LEU A 267 8.19 34.92 -37.73
N ILE A 268 7.77 34.68 -38.98
CA ILE A 268 7.71 35.70 -40.01
C ILE A 268 6.26 36.16 -40.13
N LEU A 269 6.03 37.43 -39.84
CA LEU A 269 4.69 38.04 -39.87
C LEU A 269 4.69 39.14 -40.96
N ASP A 270 3.48 39.42 -41.50
CA ASP A 270 3.26 40.59 -42.32
C ASP A 270 3.11 41.85 -41.44
N ASN A 271 3.31 43.00 -41.98
CA ASN A 271 3.25 44.28 -41.24
C ASN A 271 1.87 44.56 -40.56
N THR A 272 0.83 43.92 -41.08
CA THR A 272 -0.54 44.03 -40.56
C THR A 272 -0.92 42.92 -39.56
N GLU A 273 -0.11 41.86 -39.43
CA GLU A 273 -0.35 40.73 -38.56
C GLU A 273 0.16 41.02 -37.14
N LYS A 274 -0.61 40.61 -36.14
CA LYS A 274 -0.17 40.64 -34.74
C LYS A 274 -0.09 39.24 -34.22
N TYR A 275 0.99 38.97 -33.51
CA TYR A 275 1.24 37.72 -32.82
C TYR A 275 1.23 37.94 -31.31
N ASP A 276 0.46 37.14 -30.62
CA ASP A 276 0.41 37.09 -29.17
C ASP A 276 0.53 35.62 -28.70
N THR A 277 1.17 35.41 -27.58
CA THR A 277 1.27 34.10 -26.98
C THR A 277 0.56 34.08 -25.66
N LYS A 278 -0.55 33.35 -25.58
CA LYS A 278 -1.26 33.13 -24.32
C LYS A 278 -0.75 31.88 -23.63
N SER A 279 -0.21 32.02 -22.43
CA SER A 279 0.18 30.91 -21.61
C SER A 279 -0.95 30.52 -20.66
N ILE A 280 -1.20 29.22 -20.54
CA ILE A 280 -2.12 28.64 -19.56
C ILE A 280 -1.36 28.43 -18.26
N ALA A 281 -1.87 28.96 -17.14
CA ALA A 281 -1.29 28.72 -15.83
C ALA A 281 -1.60 27.29 -15.38
N LEU A 282 -0.55 26.50 -15.20
CA LEU A 282 -0.64 25.11 -14.67
C LEU A 282 -0.44 25.05 -13.15
N SER A 283 -0.50 26.21 -12.47
CA SER A 283 -0.41 26.27 -11.01
C SER A 283 -1.56 25.47 -10.37
N GLY A 284 -1.25 24.70 -9.33
CA GLY A 284 -2.23 23.85 -8.62
C GLY A 284 -2.44 22.44 -9.20
N VAL A 285 -2.10 22.19 -10.47
CA VAL A 285 -2.23 20.83 -11.04
C VAL A 285 -1.30 19.85 -10.34
N LYS A 286 -0.08 20.29 -10.02
CA LYS A 286 0.88 19.48 -9.23
C LYS A 286 0.27 19.07 -7.89
N ASP A 287 -0.33 20.00 -7.17
CA ASP A 287 -0.89 19.75 -5.84
C ASP A 287 -2.07 18.79 -5.91
N LEU A 288 -2.91 18.92 -6.93
CA LEU A 288 -4.02 17.98 -7.16
C LEU A 288 -3.54 16.56 -7.42
N ILE A 289 -2.50 16.36 -8.24
CA ILE A 289 -1.89 15.05 -8.50
C ILE A 289 -1.32 14.45 -7.21
N TRP A 290 -0.64 15.26 -6.39
CA TRP A 290 -0.11 14.82 -5.10
C TRP A 290 -1.21 14.44 -4.11
N GLU A 291 -2.33 15.16 -4.08
CA GLU A 291 -3.45 14.84 -3.21
C GLU A 291 -4.10 13.50 -3.54
N TYR A 292 -4.27 13.14 -4.82
CA TYR A 292 -4.74 11.80 -5.17
C TYR A 292 -3.82 10.69 -4.65
N LEU A 293 -2.51 10.87 -4.76
CA LEU A 293 -1.53 9.89 -4.27
C LEU A 293 -1.53 9.80 -2.74
N LYS A 294 -1.70 10.92 -2.03
CA LYS A 294 -1.85 10.94 -0.57
C LYS A 294 -3.13 10.21 -0.13
N ILE A 295 -4.25 10.42 -0.83
CA ILE A 295 -5.51 9.72 -0.57
C ILE A 295 -5.33 8.21 -0.73
N VAL A 296 -4.67 7.75 -1.78
CA VAL A 296 -4.38 6.31 -1.97
C VAL A 296 -3.49 5.78 -0.85
N ALA A 297 -2.43 6.48 -0.48
CA ALA A 297 -1.54 6.10 0.60
C ALA A 297 -2.27 5.99 1.94
N ALA A 298 -3.08 6.99 2.28
CA ALA A 298 -3.89 7.03 3.49
C ALA A 298 -4.92 5.89 3.54
N ALA A 299 -5.58 5.59 2.42
CA ALA A 299 -6.59 4.54 2.34
C ALA A 299 -6.03 3.13 2.59
N VAL A 300 -4.72 2.92 2.37
CA VAL A 300 -4.04 1.64 2.67
C VAL A 300 -3.23 1.68 3.97
N GLY A 301 -3.29 2.78 4.71
CA GLY A 301 -2.57 2.95 5.98
C GLY A 301 -1.06 3.07 5.83
N ILE A 302 -0.54 3.46 4.65
CA ILE A 302 0.89 3.64 4.42
C ILE A 302 1.21 5.14 4.48
N PRO A 303 2.16 5.61 5.31
CA PRO A 303 2.57 7.00 5.31
C PRO A 303 2.95 7.49 3.93
N ALA A 304 2.53 8.70 3.56
CA ALA A 304 2.83 9.26 2.24
C ALA A 304 4.34 9.34 1.98
N THR A 305 5.14 9.63 3.01
CA THR A 305 6.61 9.63 2.96
C THR A 305 7.17 8.27 2.56
N ARG A 306 6.60 7.18 3.08
CA ARG A 306 6.99 5.80 2.73
C ARG A 306 6.45 5.39 1.36
N PHE A 307 5.22 5.76 1.04
CA PHE A 307 4.58 5.39 -0.22
C PHE A 307 5.18 6.13 -1.41
N LEU A 308 5.42 7.44 -1.28
CA LEU A 308 5.91 8.31 -2.36
C LEU A 308 7.42 8.52 -2.32
N SER A 309 8.08 8.15 -1.22
CA SER A 309 9.52 8.44 -0.98
C SER A 309 9.81 9.95 -1.04
N ALA A 310 8.85 10.78 -0.61
CA ALA A 310 8.94 12.22 -0.58
C ALA A 310 9.03 12.71 0.88
N SER A 311 9.69 13.86 1.07
CA SER A 311 9.72 14.51 2.38
C SER A 311 8.32 14.94 2.81
N PRO A 312 8.02 14.97 4.13
CA PRO A 312 6.75 15.50 4.64
C PRO A 312 6.55 16.96 4.20
N ASP A 313 5.33 17.29 3.79
CA ASP A 313 4.95 18.67 3.52
C ASP A 313 4.68 19.40 4.86
N GLY A 314 5.40 20.49 5.12
CA GLY A 314 5.14 21.37 6.25
C GLY A 314 6.32 21.55 7.23
N MET A 315 6.40 22.73 7.86
CA MET A 315 7.50 23.17 8.72
C MET A 315 7.69 22.36 10.02
N ASN A 316 6.69 21.59 10.45
CA ASN A 316 6.72 20.80 11.69
C ASN A 316 6.42 19.31 11.48
N ALA A 317 6.36 18.85 10.25
CA ALA A 317 6.04 17.45 9.97
C ALA A 317 7.31 16.60 10.06
N THR A 318 7.64 16.10 11.25
CA THR A 318 8.74 15.12 11.42
C THR A 318 8.40 13.76 10.79
N GLY A 319 7.11 13.49 10.55
CA GLY A 319 6.62 12.19 10.11
C GLY A 319 6.78 11.07 11.15
N GLU A 320 7.19 11.43 12.37
CA GLU A 320 7.47 10.47 13.45
C GLU A 320 6.18 9.81 13.95
N SER A 321 5.13 10.60 14.17
CA SER A 321 3.81 10.05 14.57
C SER A 321 3.21 9.13 13.51
N ASP A 322 3.36 9.48 12.22
CA ASP A 322 2.89 8.64 11.12
C ASP A 322 3.67 7.33 11.05
N LEU A 323 4.97 7.39 11.33
CA LEU A 323 5.82 6.21 11.39
C LEU A 323 5.44 5.29 12.55
N VAL A 324 5.16 5.84 13.74
CA VAL A 324 4.70 5.06 14.91
C VAL A 324 3.38 4.36 14.60
N ASN A 325 2.38 5.08 14.09
CA ASN A 325 1.09 4.49 13.69
C ASN A 325 1.27 3.40 12.64
N TYR A 326 2.22 3.58 11.73
CA TYR A 326 2.52 2.57 10.70
C TYR A 326 3.20 1.33 11.28
N ILE A 327 4.11 1.49 12.22
CA ILE A 327 4.74 0.39 12.94
C ILE A 327 3.69 -0.42 13.70
N ASP A 328 2.77 0.25 14.40
CA ASP A 328 1.68 -0.41 15.13
C ASP A 328 0.78 -1.21 14.18
N LEU A 329 0.43 -0.64 13.02
CA LEU A 329 -0.31 -1.36 11.98
C LEU A 329 0.44 -2.61 11.52
N LEU A 330 1.74 -2.49 11.21
CA LEU A 330 2.54 -3.62 10.74
C LEU A 330 2.69 -4.71 11.80
N THR A 331 2.91 -4.33 13.04
CA THR A 331 3.02 -5.26 14.18
C THR A 331 1.69 -5.98 14.43
N GLY A 332 0.58 -5.24 14.38
CA GLY A 332 -0.76 -5.82 14.46
C GLY A 332 -1.03 -6.83 13.34
N LEU A 333 -0.58 -6.53 12.11
CA LEU A 333 -0.69 -7.46 10.98
C LEU A 333 0.27 -8.65 11.11
N GLN A 334 1.47 -8.50 11.66
CA GLN A 334 2.35 -9.63 11.96
C GLN A 334 1.66 -10.60 12.92
N THR A 335 1.11 -10.10 13.99
CA THR A 335 0.43 -10.90 15.02
C THR A 335 -0.87 -11.54 14.51
N SER A 336 -1.71 -10.79 13.79
CA SER A 336 -3.01 -11.32 13.36
C SER A 336 -2.94 -12.18 12.09
N VAL A 337 -2.03 -11.85 11.16
CA VAL A 337 -1.95 -12.56 9.87
C VAL A 337 -0.84 -13.61 9.87
N PHE A 338 0.35 -13.32 10.41
CA PHE A 338 1.48 -14.24 10.30
C PHE A 338 1.54 -15.26 11.43
N ASP A 339 1.39 -14.85 12.69
CA ASP A 339 1.57 -15.76 13.84
C ASP A 339 0.71 -17.02 13.77
N PRO A 340 -0.62 -16.99 13.52
CA PRO A 340 -1.41 -18.21 13.48
C PRO A 340 -0.98 -19.18 12.39
N ARG A 341 -0.36 -18.66 11.33
CA ARG A 341 0.13 -19.48 10.22
C ARG A 341 1.55 -19.95 10.45
N LEU A 342 2.36 -19.15 11.16
CA LEU A 342 3.69 -19.54 11.61
C LEU A 342 3.61 -20.69 12.62
N ASP A 343 2.67 -20.69 13.54
CA ASP A 343 2.45 -21.77 14.51
C ASP A 343 2.29 -23.15 13.81
N VAL A 344 1.58 -23.15 12.68
CA VAL A 344 1.42 -24.37 11.88
C VAL A 344 2.73 -24.77 11.19
N VAL A 345 3.40 -23.79 10.57
CA VAL A 345 4.66 -24.01 9.85
C VAL A 345 5.76 -24.45 10.81
N ASP A 346 5.84 -23.84 11.98
CA ASP A 346 6.87 -24.11 12.97
C ASP A 346 6.78 -25.53 13.52
N LYS A 347 5.56 -26.03 13.79
CA LYS A 347 5.33 -27.45 14.14
C LYS A 347 5.83 -28.40 13.03
N ILE A 348 5.59 -28.01 11.77
CA ILE A 348 6.06 -28.81 10.62
C ILE A 348 7.59 -28.77 10.51
N VAL A 349 8.20 -27.59 10.74
CA VAL A 349 9.65 -27.41 10.70
C VAL A 349 10.33 -28.16 11.84
N GLN A 350 9.81 -28.07 13.06
CA GLN A 350 10.27 -28.82 14.21
C GLN A 350 10.29 -30.31 13.92
N ALA A 351 9.16 -30.87 13.45
CA ALA A 351 9.06 -32.25 13.08
C ALA A 351 10.03 -32.67 11.95
N HIS A 352 10.16 -31.80 10.93
CA HIS A 352 11.02 -32.10 9.77
C HIS A 352 12.50 -32.20 10.12
N PHE A 353 12.98 -31.27 10.97
CA PHE A 353 14.41 -31.23 11.34
C PHE A 353 14.72 -31.88 12.68
N GLY A 354 13.69 -32.25 13.46
CA GLY A 354 13.86 -32.82 14.80
C GLY A 354 14.32 -31.79 15.83
N ILE A 355 13.85 -30.53 15.70
CA ILE A 355 14.20 -29.44 16.59
C ILE A 355 13.20 -29.43 17.76
N GLU A 356 13.71 -29.50 19.00
CA GLU A 356 12.86 -29.51 20.20
C GLU A 356 12.34 -28.13 20.57
N GLU A 357 13.19 -27.11 20.53
CA GLU A 357 12.84 -25.73 20.87
C GLU A 357 12.85 -24.83 19.63
N TYR A 358 11.72 -24.19 19.36
CA TYR A 358 11.54 -23.31 18.22
C TYR A 358 10.73 -22.08 18.62
N ASN A 359 11.25 -21.34 19.63
CA ASN A 359 10.66 -20.08 20.05
C ASN A 359 11.20 -18.95 19.18
N TYR A 360 10.40 -17.96 18.96
CA TYR A 360 10.81 -16.79 18.19
C TYR A 360 10.24 -15.50 18.77
N GLU A 361 10.91 -14.41 18.45
CA GLU A 361 10.48 -13.06 18.72
C GLU A 361 10.54 -12.23 17.44
N TRP A 362 9.57 -11.31 17.25
CA TRP A 362 9.63 -10.38 16.15
C TRP A 362 10.72 -9.35 16.40
N LEU A 363 11.57 -9.12 15.37
CA LEU A 363 12.53 -8.03 15.40
C LEU A 363 11.85 -6.71 15.06
N ASP A 364 12.25 -5.64 15.74
CA ASP A 364 11.73 -4.29 15.45
C ASP A 364 11.83 -3.96 13.97
N ILE A 365 10.71 -3.64 13.35
CA ILE A 365 10.61 -3.36 11.90
C ILE A 365 11.46 -2.14 11.53
N PHE A 366 11.39 -1.10 12.36
CA PHE A 366 12.16 0.12 12.24
C PHE A 366 12.96 0.33 13.55
N PRO A 367 14.14 -0.28 13.65
CA PRO A 367 14.95 -0.11 14.85
C PRO A 367 15.33 1.35 15.03
N GLU A 368 15.28 1.81 16.27
CA GLU A 368 15.74 3.14 16.66
C GLU A 368 17.14 3.43 16.10
N SER A 369 17.39 4.66 15.71
CA SER A 369 18.73 5.10 15.32
C SER A 369 19.71 4.93 16.48
N ASN A 370 21.00 4.80 16.17
CA ASN A 370 22.03 4.71 17.24
C ASN A 370 22.01 5.94 18.14
N VAL A 371 21.62 7.12 17.64
CA VAL A 371 21.50 8.36 18.40
C VAL A 371 20.32 8.29 19.36
N GLU A 372 19.16 7.82 18.92
CA GLU A 372 17.98 7.63 19.76
C GLU A 372 18.21 6.56 20.81
N LYS A 373 18.84 5.44 20.46
CA LYS A 373 19.25 4.41 21.42
C LYS A 373 20.19 4.97 22.49
N ALA A 374 21.18 5.75 22.08
CA ALA A 374 22.11 6.38 23.02
C ALA A 374 21.41 7.39 23.93
N LYS A 375 20.45 8.16 23.41
CA LYS A 375 19.65 9.09 24.21
C LYS A 375 18.77 8.31 25.20
N ARG A 376 18.06 7.29 24.76
CA ARG A 376 17.22 6.45 25.61
C ARG A 376 18.05 5.72 26.68
N ALA A 377 19.24 5.22 26.32
CA ALA A 377 20.17 4.63 27.28
C ALA A 377 20.58 5.61 28.36
N LYS A 378 20.90 6.85 27.99
CA LYS A 378 21.26 7.91 28.92
C LYS A 378 20.08 8.28 29.86
N ASP A 379 18.90 8.46 29.27
CA ASP A 379 17.70 8.86 30.03
C ASP A 379 17.27 7.73 30.98
N LEU A 380 17.35 6.46 30.55
CA LEU A 380 17.09 5.30 31.41
C LEU A 380 18.13 5.19 32.55
N ALA A 381 19.42 5.31 32.23
CA ALA A 381 20.47 5.24 33.21
C ALA A 381 20.31 6.36 34.29
N PHE A 382 19.92 7.56 33.85
CA PHE A 382 19.64 8.67 34.77
C PHE A 382 18.43 8.40 35.67
N ALA A 383 17.33 7.86 35.10
CA ALA A 383 16.13 7.49 35.86
C ALA A 383 16.43 6.38 36.87
N VAL A 384 17.17 5.35 36.46
CA VAL A 384 17.58 4.25 37.35
C VAL A 384 18.51 4.74 38.46
N ASP A 385 19.50 5.62 38.17
CA ASP A 385 20.37 6.21 39.15
C ASP A 385 19.59 6.99 40.22
N LEU A 386 18.57 7.76 39.80
CA LEU A 386 17.69 8.50 40.71
C LEU A 386 16.89 7.54 41.62
N LEU A 387 16.40 6.42 41.11
CA LEU A 387 15.64 5.44 41.91
C LEU A 387 16.53 4.71 42.91
N VAL A 388 17.76 4.40 42.55
CA VAL A 388 18.76 3.77 43.42
C VAL A 388 19.19 4.75 44.50
N ASN A 389 19.50 6.02 44.16
CA ASN A 389 19.92 7.05 45.10
C ASN A 389 18.83 7.42 46.12
N ASN A 390 17.55 7.32 45.69
CA ASN A 390 16.40 7.53 46.58
C ASN A 390 16.04 6.30 47.44
N GLY A 391 16.78 5.19 47.29
CA GLY A 391 16.51 3.95 48.00
C GLY A 391 15.25 3.22 47.59
N THR A 392 14.66 3.58 46.43
CA THR A 392 13.42 2.97 45.93
C THR A 392 13.67 1.57 45.37
N ILE A 393 14.82 1.34 44.71
CA ILE A 393 15.24 0.05 44.19
C ILE A 393 16.68 -0.25 44.60
N THR A 394 17.01 -1.55 44.70
CA THR A 394 18.38 -1.99 44.95
C THR A 394 19.20 -1.97 43.67
N ALA A 395 20.53 -1.96 43.77
CA ALA A 395 21.43 -2.00 42.63
C ALA A 395 21.26 -3.30 41.80
N GLU A 396 20.84 -4.39 42.43
CA GLU A 396 20.52 -5.65 41.73
C GLU A 396 19.30 -5.54 40.83
N VAL A 397 18.22 -4.96 41.38
CA VAL A 397 16.98 -4.69 40.61
C VAL A 397 17.24 -3.68 39.49
N ALA A 398 18.11 -2.68 39.77
CA ALA A 398 18.51 -1.69 38.79
C ALA A 398 19.20 -2.34 37.54
N ASN A 399 20.11 -3.28 37.80
CA ASN A 399 20.77 -4.05 36.73
C ASN A 399 19.77 -4.88 35.94
N GLU A 400 18.82 -5.51 36.63
CA GLU A 400 17.77 -6.32 35.98
C GLU A 400 16.86 -5.45 35.07
N VAL A 401 16.46 -4.27 35.57
CA VAL A 401 15.68 -3.30 34.77
C VAL A 401 16.47 -2.81 33.56
N MET A 402 17.77 -2.50 33.73
CA MET A 402 18.61 -2.10 32.60
C MET A 402 18.77 -3.24 31.58
N PHE A 403 18.95 -4.46 32.03
CA PHE A 403 19.08 -5.64 31.16
C PHE A 403 17.78 -5.89 30.37
N HIS A 404 16.64 -5.93 31.05
CA HIS A 404 15.34 -6.14 30.41
C HIS A 404 14.87 -4.98 29.52
N SER A 405 15.44 -3.79 29.66
CA SER A 405 15.15 -2.65 28.79
C SER A 405 15.59 -2.87 27.33
N GLY A 406 16.50 -3.82 27.08
CA GLY A 406 17.08 -4.09 25.76
C GLY A 406 17.92 -2.96 25.17
N VAL A 407 18.04 -1.83 25.86
CA VAL A 407 18.74 -0.63 25.36
C VAL A 407 20.25 -0.82 25.30
N PHE A 408 20.79 -1.62 26.23
CA PHE A 408 22.22 -1.92 26.31
C PHE A 408 22.61 -3.20 25.53
N GLY A 409 21.68 -3.78 24.79
CA GLY A 409 21.88 -5.03 24.04
C GLY A 409 21.85 -6.26 24.96
N THR A 410 22.40 -7.37 24.49
CA THR A 410 22.51 -8.63 25.24
C THR A 410 23.78 -8.71 26.09
N CYS A 411 24.38 -7.57 26.40
CA CYS A 411 25.55 -7.56 27.28
C CYS A 411 25.12 -7.86 28.71
N ASP A 412 25.66 -8.91 29.30
CA ASP A 412 25.60 -9.11 30.73
C ASP A 412 26.35 -7.94 31.41
N LEU A 413 25.61 -7.07 32.08
CA LEU A 413 26.19 -5.92 32.79
C LEU A 413 27.03 -6.33 34.00
N GLY A 414 27.09 -7.62 34.28
CA GLY A 414 27.85 -8.19 35.40
C GLY A 414 27.21 -7.90 36.78
N LYS A 415 27.85 -8.38 37.81
CA LYS A 415 27.42 -8.06 39.19
C LYS A 415 27.78 -6.62 39.52
N PRO A 416 26.92 -5.90 40.28
CA PRO A 416 27.21 -4.52 40.74
C PRO A 416 28.57 -4.51 41.45
N ASN A 417 29.42 -3.51 41.15
CA ASN A 417 30.66 -3.33 41.84
C ASN A 417 30.36 -2.97 43.33
N PRO A 418 30.74 -3.80 44.30
CA PRO A 418 30.47 -3.55 45.71
C PRO A 418 31.19 -2.31 46.23
N ASN A 419 32.21 -1.80 45.53
CA ASN A 419 32.93 -0.57 45.87
C ASN A 419 33.04 0.31 44.61
N PRO A 420 31.96 1.01 44.21
CA PRO A 420 32.07 1.96 43.11
C PRO A 420 33.08 3.06 43.46
N PRO A 421 33.93 3.52 42.52
CA PRO A 421 34.84 4.63 42.80
C PRO A 421 34.01 5.84 43.24
N ASN A 422 34.41 6.47 44.33
CA ASN A 422 33.73 7.64 44.87
C ASN A 422 33.89 8.81 43.90
N ILE A 423 32.94 8.93 42.97
CA ILE A 423 32.88 10.05 42.04
C ILE A 423 32.43 11.24 42.84
N GLN A 424 33.43 12.05 43.32
CA GLN A 424 33.14 13.35 43.90
C GLN A 424 32.21 14.09 42.94
N LYS A 425 31.03 14.45 43.45
CA LYS A 425 30.08 15.32 42.75
C LYS A 425 30.81 16.60 42.43
N GLY A 426 31.33 16.74 41.22
CA GLY A 426 31.92 17.99 40.77
C GLY A 426 30.86 19.08 40.96
N ASN A 427 31.16 20.07 41.76
CA ASN A 427 30.34 21.25 41.98
C ASN A 427 29.90 21.76 40.60
N ALA A 428 28.63 21.68 40.31
CA ALA A 428 28.01 22.41 39.24
C ALA A 428 28.18 23.91 39.59
N SER A 429 29.30 24.47 39.15
CA SER A 429 29.52 25.90 39.20
C SER A 429 28.47 26.55 38.29
N GLU A 430 27.60 27.31 38.91
CA GLU A 430 26.66 28.20 38.29
C GLU A 430 27.37 29.05 37.21
N ALA A 431 27.18 28.67 35.96
CA ALA A 431 27.51 29.54 34.84
C ALA A 431 26.46 30.66 34.79
N LYS A 432 26.74 31.81 35.45
CA LYS A 432 25.96 33.03 35.28
C LYS A 432 25.92 33.42 33.83
N PRO A 433 24.74 33.75 33.25
CA PRO A 433 24.65 34.28 31.90
C PRO A 433 25.35 35.67 31.86
N LYS A 434 26.25 35.84 30.89
CA LYS A 434 26.83 37.15 30.59
C LYS A 434 25.76 38.11 30.11
N PRO A 435 25.68 39.38 30.61
CA PRO A 435 24.77 40.37 30.08
C PRO A 435 25.19 40.78 28.66
N GLY A 436 24.21 40.91 27.76
CA GLY A 436 24.42 41.29 26.40
C GLY A 436 25.06 42.66 26.23
N SER A 437 25.88 42.77 25.24
CA SER A 437 26.32 44.04 24.66
C SER A 437 25.48 44.34 23.42
N ALA A 438 25.03 45.59 23.39
CA ALA A 438 24.13 46.27 22.46
C ALA A 438 24.26 45.97 20.98
#